data_b8c01ab46161e5d6b71b3bee3fa5113c
#
_entry.id   b8c01ab46161e5d6b71b3bee3fa5113c
#
_cell.length_a   1.000
_cell.length_b   1.000
_cell.length_c   1.000
_cell.angle_alpha   90.00
_cell.angle_beta   90.00
_cell.angle_gamma   90.00
#
_symmetry.space_group_name_H-M   'P 1'
#
loop_
_entity.id
_entity.type
_entity.pdbx_description
1 polymer ?
#
loop_
_entity_poly.entity_id
_entity_poly.type
_entity_poly.pdbx_seq_one_letter_code
_entity_poly.pdbx_strand_id
1 'polypeptide(L)'
;DDGSNFQRNYSTGEVEVEGSVIYHKTEYRERRNHYAVFWANCPVDSFDTTRDAFCGVYGGPADPQAVRAGHCSGSIAHGWAPVGALHIHLTLAPGESHSILFGLGYIENPQQEKFIAPGVINKTRAHAMMERYATDARVDAARAALRTHWEQLLSTYHLESGEEKLNRMVNIWHQYQCMVTFNMSRSASYYESGTGRGMGFRDSCQDLLGFVHIVPARARERILDIAATQFEDGSAYP
;
A
#
# COMPACT_ATOMS: atom_id res chain seq x y z
N ASP A 1 -19.06 -4.30 11.55
CA ASP A 1 -18.83 -3.25 10.57
C ASP A 1 -18.69 -3.77 9.15
N ASP A 2 -18.30 -5.02 8.94
CA ASP A 2 -18.12 -5.65 7.66
C ASP A 2 -19.36 -6.43 7.20
N GLY A 3 -20.51 -6.04 7.73
CA GLY A 3 -21.77 -6.75 7.49
C GLY A 3 -22.36 -6.56 6.10
N SER A 4 -21.86 -5.61 5.31
CA SER A 4 -22.40 -5.43 3.97
C SER A 4 -21.90 -6.51 3.03
N ASN A 5 -22.76 -7.05 2.18
CA ASN A 5 -22.40 -8.01 1.13
C ASN A 5 -21.31 -7.47 0.20
N PHE A 6 -21.25 -6.15 0.07
CA PHE A 6 -20.23 -5.47 -0.72
C PHE A 6 -18.84 -5.65 -0.11
N GLN A 7 -18.66 -5.34 1.17
CA GLN A 7 -17.37 -5.51 1.85
C GLN A 7 -16.94 -6.97 1.92
N ARG A 8 -17.87 -7.90 2.14
CA ARG A 8 -17.57 -9.33 2.07
C ARG A 8 -16.96 -9.73 0.72
N ASN A 9 -17.53 -9.27 -0.37
CA ASN A 9 -17.05 -9.59 -1.71
C ASN A 9 -15.67 -8.99 -2.02
N TYR A 10 -15.29 -7.89 -1.36
CA TYR A 10 -14.01 -7.21 -1.59
C TYR A 10 -12.91 -7.60 -0.59
N SER A 11 -13.29 -8.08 0.57
CA SER A 11 -12.36 -8.53 1.62
C SER A 11 -12.11 -10.05 1.56
N THR A 12 -12.57 -10.70 0.51
CA THR A 12 -12.32 -12.13 0.29
C THR A 12 -10.94 -12.34 -0.32
N GLY A 13 -10.28 -13.37 0.09
CA GLY A 13 -9.00 -13.76 -0.47
C GLY A 13 -8.54 -15.10 0.09
N GLU A 14 -7.56 -15.65 -0.57
CA GLU A 14 -6.85 -16.84 -0.10
C GLU A 14 -5.47 -16.43 0.38
N VAL A 15 -4.95 -17.17 1.32
CA VAL A 15 -3.64 -16.91 1.92
C VAL A 15 -2.74 -18.14 1.74
N GLU A 16 -1.48 -17.88 1.40
CA GLU A 16 -0.39 -18.84 1.52
C GLU A 16 0.55 -18.37 2.63
N VAL A 17 1.11 -19.31 3.40
CA VAL A 17 2.10 -18.99 4.44
C VAL A 17 3.34 -19.84 4.23
N GLU A 18 4.50 -19.20 4.26
CA GLU A 18 5.81 -19.85 4.18
C GLU A 18 6.73 -19.25 5.26
N GLY A 19 6.98 -20.00 6.33
CA GLY A 19 7.81 -19.53 7.43
C GLY A 19 7.27 -18.21 8.02
N SER A 20 8.06 -17.16 7.91
CA SER A 20 7.73 -15.81 8.41
C SER A 20 6.98 -14.92 7.40
N VAL A 21 6.42 -15.48 6.35
CA VAL A 21 5.82 -14.74 5.22
C VAL A 21 4.39 -15.17 4.98
N ILE A 22 3.49 -14.21 4.92
CA ILE A 22 2.08 -14.37 4.58
C ILE A 22 1.84 -13.72 3.22
N TYR A 23 1.31 -14.48 2.26
CA TYR A 23 0.92 -14.02 0.93
C TYR A 23 -0.59 -14.00 0.83
N HIS A 24 -1.19 -12.83 0.62
CA HIS A 24 -2.63 -12.69 0.44
C HIS A 24 -2.96 -12.54 -1.05
N LYS A 25 -3.56 -13.59 -1.62
CA LYS A 25 -4.00 -13.65 -3.03
C LYS A 25 -5.34 -12.94 -3.16
N THR A 26 -5.38 -11.86 -3.91
CA THR A 26 -6.65 -11.25 -4.23
C THR A 26 -7.11 -11.69 -5.62
N GLU A 27 -8.38 -12.05 -5.75
CA GLU A 27 -9.01 -12.46 -7.00
C GLU A 27 -10.02 -11.39 -7.48
N TYR A 28 -9.84 -10.14 -7.04
CA TYR A 28 -10.82 -9.12 -7.30
C TYR A 28 -10.83 -8.65 -8.76
N ARG A 29 -11.94 -8.89 -9.45
CA ARG A 29 -12.28 -8.43 -10.82
C ARG A 29 -11.13 -8.61 -11.82
N GLU A 30 -10.70 -7.51 -12.46
CA GLU A 30 -9.75 -7.48 -13.56
C GLU A 30 -8.29 -7.59 -13.12
N ARG A 31 -8.01 -7.25 -11.85
CA ARG A 31 -6.65 -7.27 -11.30
C ARG A 31 -6.35 -8.57 -10.58
N ARG A 32 -6.39 -9.68 -11.31
CA ARG A 32 -6.15 -11.01 -10.75
C ARG A 32 -4.68 -11.40 -10.63
N ASN A 33 -3.78 -10.57 -11.10
CA ASN A 33 -2.33 -10.86 -11.18
C ASN A 33 -1.52 -10.27 -10.04
N HIS A 34 -2.16 -9.67 -9.03
CA HIS A 34 -1.48 -9.08 -7.89
C HIS A 34 -1.77 -9.83 -6.58
N TYR A 35 -0.90 -9.63 -5.61
CA TYR A 35 -1.06 -10.12 -4.24
C TYR A 35 -0.34 -9.21 -3.25
N ALA A 36 -0.80 -9.21 -2.00
CA ALA A 36 -0.08 -8.58 -0.90
C ALA A 36 0.86 -9.59 -0.24
N VAL A 37 1.95 -9.10 0.33
CA VAL A 37 2.89 -9.89 1.11
C VAL A 37 3.20 -9.18 2.42
N PHE A 38 3.12 -9.92 3.53
CA PHE A 38 3.49 -9.47 4.86
C PHE A 38 4.54 -10.41 5.44
N TRP A 39 5.66 -9.88 5.95
CA TRP A 39 6.76 -10.72 6.43
C TRP A 39 7.48 -10.11 7.63
N ALA A 40 8.23 -10.97 8.34
CA ALA A 40 9.26 -10.56 9.29
C ALA A 40 10.63 -11.05 8.81
N ASN A 41 11.70 -10.33 9.14
CA ASN A 41 13.08 -10.71 8.79
C ASN A 41 13.69 -11.72 9.76
N CYS A 42 12.91 -12.29 10.65
CA CYS A 42 13.31 -13.34 11.59
C CYS A 42 12.29 -14.49 11.59
N PRO A 43 12.66 -15.67 12.13
CA PRO A 43 11.71 -16.75 12.35
C PRO A 43 10.56 -16.32 13.24
N VAL A 44 9.35 -16.79 12.96
CA VAL A 44 8.16 -16.60 13.78
C VAL A 44 7.77 -17.90 14.46
N ASP A 45 7.25 -17.81 15.69
CA ASP A 45 6.84 -19.00 16.48
C ASP A 45 5.46 -19.48 16.06
N SER A 46 4.57 -18.54 15.71
CA SER A 46 3.22 -18.84 15.25
C SER A 46 2.63 -17.68 14.45
N PHE A 47 1.54 -17.94 13.75
CA PHE A 47 0.84 -16.95 12.95
C PHE A 47 -0.67 -17.17 12.97
N ASP A 48 -1.43 -16.17 12.61
CA ASP A 48 -2.84 -16.27 12.24
C ASP A 48 -3.13 -15.42 11.00
N THR A 49 -3.96 -15.95 10.11
CA THR A 49 -4.41 -15.22 8.91
C THR A 49 -5.92 -15.06 8.85
N THR A 50 -6.68 -15.65 9.79
CA THR A 50 -8.12 -15.47 9.92
C THR A 50 -8.43 -14.55 11.09
N ARG A 51 -9.22 -13.49 10.84
CA ARG A 51 -9.59 -12.50 11.85
C ARG A 51 -10.27 -13.13 13.08
N ASP A 52 -11.18 -14.04 12.85
CA ASP A 52 -11.94 -14.67 13.94
C ASP A 52 -11.07 -15.58 14.81
N ALA A 53 -10.05 -16.21 14.25
CA ALA A 53 -9.07 -16.97 15.02
C ALA A 53 -8.16 -16.05 15.84
N PHE A 54 -7.72 -14.93 15.26
CA PHE A 54 -6.85 -13.97 15.93
C PHE A 54 -7.59 -13.17 17.00
N CYS A 55 -8.70 -12.54 16.64
CA CYS A 55 -9.48 -11.65 17.54
C CYS A 55 -10.40 -12.43 18.49
N GLY A 56 -10.87 -13.61 18.11
CA GLY A 56 -12.02 -14.28 18.67
C GLY A 56 -13.32 -13.87 17.94
N VAL A 57 -14.28 -14.78 17.85
CA VAL A 57 -15.55 -14.59 17.11
C VAL A 57 -16.32 -13.34 17.54
N TYR A 58 -16.31 -13.03 18.84
CA TYR A 58 -16.94 -11.85 19.42
C TYR A 58 -15.95 -10.78 19.86
N GLY A 59 -14.66 -10.98 19.58
CA GLY A 59 -13.58 -10.07 19.93
C GLY A 59 -13.28 -9.04 18.85
N GLY A 60 -12.43 -8.10 19.19
CA GLY A 60 -11.96 -7.05 18.28
C GLY A 60 -10.44 -6.83 18.38
N PRO A 61 -9.88 -5.97 17.51
CA PRO A 61 -8.45 -5.69 17.50
C PRO A 61 -7.94 -4.97 18.76
N ALA A 62 -8.82 -4.43 19.59
CA ALA A 62 -8.42 -3.80 20.85
C ALA A 62 -8.01 -4.80 21.94
N ASP A 63 -8.53 -6.05 21.88
CA ASP A 63 -8.22 -7.12 22.84
C ASP A 63 -8.29 -8.51 22.15
N PRO A 64 -7.32 -8.83 21.28
CA PRO A 64 -7.35 -10.08 20.51
C PRO A 64 -7.16 -11.30 21.39
N GLN A 65 -7.92 -12.36 21.11
CA GLN A 65 -7.83 -13.62 21.82
C GLN A 65 -6.43 -14.24 21.75
N ALA A 66 -5.77 -14.19 20.58
CA ALA A 66 -4.42 -14.73 20.39
C ALA A 66 -3.38 -14.01 21.25
N VAL A 67 -3.52 -12.69 21.43
CA VAL A 67 -2.64 -11.91 22.31
C VAL A 67 -2.82 -12.31 23.77
N ARG A 68 -4.07 -12.52 24.23
CA ARG A 68 -4.35 -13.03 25.58
C ARG A 68 -3.84 -14.44 25.82
N ALA A 69 -3.91 -15.28 24.78
CA ALA A 69 -3.40 -16.65 24.84
C ALA A 69 -1.87 -16.73 24.77
N GLY A 70 -1.19 -15.65 24.32
CA GLY A 70 0.25 -15.61 24.11
C GLY A 70 0.74 -16.41 22.90
N HIS A 71 -0.14 -16.81 22.00
CA HIS A 71 0.21 -17.51 20.76
C HIS A 71 -0.90 -17.41 19.73
N CYS A 72 -0.53 -17.55 18.45
CA CYS A 72 -1.44 -17.70 17.33
C CYS A 72 -1.78 -19.18 17.08
N SER A 73 -2.88 -19.43 16.38
CA SER A 73 -3.41 -20.81 16.17
C SER A 73 -2.92 -21.48 14.88
N GLY A 74 -2.21 -20.78 14.01
CA GLY A 74 -1.80 -21.26 12.69
C GLY A 74 -2.94 -21.24 11.66
N SER A 75 -3.95 -20.39 11.84
CA SER A 75 -5.11 -20.33 10.96
C SER A 75 -4.74 -19.87 9.56
N ILE A 76 -5.36 -20.50 8.54
CA ILE A 76 -5.23 -20.13 7.11
C ILE A 76 -6.56 -19.59 6.62
N ALA A 77 -6.57 -18.36 6.13
CA ALA A 77 -7.78 -17.73 5.59
C ALA A 77 -8.12 -18.26 4.20
N HIS A 78 -9.36 -18.70 4.06
CA HIS A 78 -10.00 -18.99 2.79
C HIS A 78 -11.35 -18.26 2.77
N GLY A 79 -11.41 -17.15 2.07
CA GLY A 79 -12.60 -16.34 2.01
C GLY A 79 -12.44 -14.99 2.71
N TRP A 80 -13.38 -14.61 3.56
CA TRP A 80 -13.49 -13.26 4.07
C TRP A 80 -12.66 -12.96 5.31
N ALA A 81 -12.42 -11.66 5.53
CA ALA A 81 -11.75 -11.08 6.70
C ALA A 81 -10.36 -11.67 7.01
N PRO A 82 -9.44 -11.73 6.03
CA PRO A 82 -8.07 -12.10 6.29
C PRO A 82 -7.37 -11.06 7.18
N VAL A 83 -6.46 -11.53 8.04
CA VAL A 83 -5.52 -10.70 8.80
C VAL A 83 -4.11 -11.23 8.57
N GLY A 84 -3.10 -10.44 8.90
CA GLY A 84 -1.71 -10.89 8.99
C GLY A 84 -1.22 -10.70 10.42
N ALA A 85 -1.09 -11.78 11.16
CA ALA A 85 -0.54 -11.79 12.51
C ALA A 85 0.66 -12.73 12.58
N LEU A 86 1.79 -12.23 13.05
CA LEU A 86 3.03 -12.97 13.26
C LEU A 86 3.40 -12.85 14.73
N HIS A 87 3.59 -13.98 15.41
CA HIS A 87 4.01 -14.04 16.80
C HIS A 87 5.50 -14.40 16.89
N ILE A 88 6.25 -13.62 17.64
CA ILE A 88 7.69 -13.78 17.85
C ILE A 88 7.92 -13.75 19.35
N HIS A 89 8.61 -14.76 19.88
CA HIS A 89 9.03 -14.80 21.29
C HIS A 89 10.46 -14.29 21.43
N LEU A 90 10.66 -13.29 22.25
CA LEU A 90 11.97 -12.72 22.50
C LEU A 90 12.33 -12.81 23.97
N THR A 91 13.58 -13.19 24.25
CA THR A 91 14.18 -13.08 25.57
C THR A 91 15.39 -12.14 25.48
N LEU A 92 15.36 -11.03 26.21
CA LEU A 92 16.41 -10.03 26.21
C LEU A 92 17.12 -10.00 27.57
N ALA A 93 18.44 -10.02 27.56
CA ALA A 93 19.24 -9.77 28.75
C ALA A 93 19.20 -8.28 29.13
N PRO A 94 19.52 -7.91 30.38
CA PRO A 94 19.59 -6.51 30.78
C PRO A 94 20.56 -5.71 29.91
N GLY A 95 20.04 -4.62 29.29
CA GLY A 95 20.81 -3.76 28.36
C GLY A 95 20.88 -4.26 26.92
N GLU A 96 20.34 -5.44 26.61
CA GLU A 96 20.24 -5.96 25.25
C GLU A 96 19.10 -5.30 24.48
N SER A 97 19.31 -5.09 23.17
CA SER A 97 18.30 -4.63 22.24
C SER A 97 18.27 -5.54 21.01
N HIS A 98 17.10 -5.76 20.44
CA HIS A 98 16.91 -6.54 19.24
C HIS A 98 16.04 -5.76 18.24
N SER A 99 16.44 -5.73 16.96
CA SER A 99 15.67 -5.10 15.88
C SER A 99 14.97 -6.15 15.07
N ILE A 100 13.68 -5.94 14.83
CA ILE A 100 12.86 -6.77 13.94
C ILE A 100 12.28 -5.89 12.86
N LEU A 101 12.44 -6.31 11.61
CA LEU A 101 11.85 -5.66 10.45
C LEU A 101 10.60 -6.40 10.03
N PHE A 102 9.49 -5.67 10.01
CA PHE A 102 8.26 -6.12 9.37
C PHE A 102 8.08 -5.38 8.05
N GLY A 103 7.73 -6.11 7.02
CA GLY A 103 7.43 -5.52 5.72
C GLY A 103 6.02 -5.85 5.27
N LEU A 104 5.35 -4.85 4.70
CA LEU A 104 4.08 -5.02 3.99
C LEU A 104 4.27 -4.51 2.57
N GLY A 105 4.00 -5.35 1.61
CA GLY A 105 4.22 -5.04 0.21
C GLY A 105 3.08 -5.48 -0.69
N TYR A 106 3.13 -4.95 -1.90
CA TYR A 106 2.22 -5.27 -2.99
C TYR A 106 3.03 -5.72 -4.19
N ILE A 107 2.64 -6.84 -4.77
CA ILE A 107 3.31 -7.44 -5.92
C ILE A 107 2.31 -7.59 -7.05
N GLU A 108 2.73 -7.17 -8.24
CA GLU A 108 2.02 -7.41 -9.48
C GLU A 108 2.89 -8.27 -10.40
N ASN A 109 2.44 -9.47 -10.71
CA ASN A 109 3.06 -10.36 -11.70
C ASN A 109 2.46 -10.09 -13.09
N PRO A 110 3.15 -10.43 -14.18
CA PRO A 110 2.48 -10.56 -15.47
C PRO A 110 1.31 -11.55 -15.36
N GLN A 111 0.21 -11.30 -16.07
CA GLN A 111 -1.02 -12.13 -15.94
C GLN A 111 -0.75 -13.62 -16.15
N GLN A 112 0.11 -13.96 -17.11
CA GLN A 112 0.45 -15.35 -17.44
C GLN A 112 1.38 -16.00 -16.42
N GLU A 113 1.99 -15.20 -15.54
CA GLU A 113 3.00 -15.65 -14.57
C GLU A 113 2.51 -15.55 -13.12
N LYS A 114 1.22 -15.31 -12.89
CA LYS A 114 0.69 -15.17 -11.53
C LYS A 114 0.93 -16.44 -10.71
N PHE A 115 0.68 -17.60 -11.29
CA PHE A 115 0.81 -18.90 -10.64
C PHE A 115 1.91 -19.74 -11.29
N ILE A 116 2.65 -20.47 -10.46
CA ILE A 116 3.62 -21.48 -10.90
C ILE A 116 3.02 -22.89 -10.96
N ALA A 117 1.90 -23.11 -10.27
CA ALA A 117 1.08 -24.31 -10.26
C ALA A 117 -0.35 -23.93 -9.92
N PRO A 118 -1.36 -24.81 -10.10
CA PRO A 118 -2.74 -24.51 -9.72
C PRO A 118 -2.86 -24.03 -8.27
N GLY A 119 -3.31 -22.78 -8.09
CA GLY A 119 -3.47 -22.14 -6.79
C GLY A 119 -2.19 -21.68 -6.07
N VAL A 120 -0.99 -21.95 -6.62
CA VAL A 120 0.29 -21.58 -6.01
C VAL A 120 0.85 -20.31 -6.67
N ILE A 121 0.95 -19.23 -5.90
CA ILE A 121 1.45 -17.93 -6.39
C ILE A 121 2.93 -18.01 -6.78
N ASN A 122 3.28 -17.30 -7.86
CA ASN A 122 4.67 -17.01 -8.20
C ASN A 122 5.24 -15.96 -7.23
N LYS A 123 6.11 -16.37 -6.34
CA LYS A 123 6.69 -15.57 -5.25
C LYS A 123 8.01 -14.90 -5.61
N THR A 124 8.52 -15.09 -6.83
CA THR A 124 9.86 -14.61 -7.25
C THR A 124 10.05 -13.11 -6.99
N ARG A 125 9.06 -12.29 -7.36
CA ARG A 125 9.13 -10.83 -7.15
C ARG A 125 9.00 -10.44 -5.67
N ALA A 126 8.23 -11.20 -4.89
CA ALA A 126 8.13 -10.99 -3.45
C ALA A 126 9.46 -11.28 -2.75
N HIS A 127 10.12 -12.39 -3.10
CA HIS A 127 11.43 -12.72 -2.57
C HIS A 127 12.48 -11.64 -2.89
N ALA A 128 12.49 -11.13 -4.13
CA ALA A 128 13.37 -10.03 -4.52
C ALA A 128 13.11 -8.74 -3.72
N MET A 129 11.83 -8.44 -3.44
CA MET A 129 11.47 -7.30 -2.60
C MET A 129 11.89 -7.50 -1.14
N MET A 130 11.63 -8.67 -0.56
CA MET A 130 12.05 -8.99 0.80
C MET A 130 13.57 -8.92 0.96
N GLU A 131 14.32 -9.46 0.01
CA GLU A 131 15.78 -9.38 0.01
C GLU A 131 16.28 -7.94 -0.03
N ARG A 132 15.61 -7.06 -0.78
CA ARG A 132 15.94 -5.62 -0.84
C ARG A 132 15.84 -4.93 0.52
N TYR A 133 15.00 -5.41 1.42
CA TYR A 133 14.74 -4.82 2.74
C TYR A 133 15.07 -5.77 3.90
N ALA A 134 15.93 -6.75 3.68
CA ALA A 134 16.18 -7.83 4.65
C ALA A 134 16.96 -7.41 5.90
N THR A 135 17.66 -6.27 5.88
CA THR A 135 18.51 -5.81 6.98
C THR A 135 18.29 -4.34 7.30
N ASP A 136 18.57 -3.94 8.56
CA ASP A 136 18.49 -2.54 9.01
C ASP A 136 19.28 -1.61 8.09
N ALA A 137 20.50 -1.97 7.71
CA ALA A 137 21.33 -1.16 6.82
C ALA A 137 20.68 -0.94 5.44
N ARG A 138 20.00 -1.94 4.88
CA ARG A 138 19.27 -1.82 3.61
C ARG A 138 18.03 -0.92 3.75
N VAL A 139 17.32 -1.03 4.86
CA VAL A 139 16.17 -0.16 5.18
C VAL A 139 16.63 1.28 5.36
N ASP A 140 17.72 1.51 6.08
CA ASP A 140 18.28 2.86 6.27
C ASP A 140 18.74 3.48 4.95
N ALA A 141 19.38 2.71 4.09
CA ALA A 141 19.75 3.17 2.75
C ALA A 141 18.50 3.53 1.90
N ALA A 142 17.44 2.72 1.97
CA ALA A 142 16.19 3.01 1.28
C ALA A 142 15.51 4.28 1.83
N ARG A 143 15.51 4.48 3.15
CA ARG A 143 15.02 5.70 3.79
C ARG A 143 15.82 6.95 3.39
N ALA A 144 17.15 6.84 3.32
CA ALA A 144 18.01 7.91 2.84
C ALA A 144 17.71 8.27 1.37
N ALA A 145 17.57 7.25 0.51
CA ALA A 145 17.20 7.46 -0.90
C ALA A 145 15.81 8.11 -1.04
N LEU A 146 14.83 7.69 -0.25
CA LEU A 146 13.50 8.30 -0.23
C LEU A 146 13.55 9.77 0.23
N ARG A 147 14.34 10.07 1.27
CA ARG A 147 14.55 11.45 1.73
C ARG A 147 15.16 12.31 0.62
N THR A 148 16.22 11.86 -0.01
CA THR A 148 16.86 12.57 -1.12
C THR A 148 15.87 12.82 -2.26
N HIS A 149 15.04 11.84 -2.61
CA HIS A 149 14.01 12.01 -3.63
C HIS A 149 13.02 13.12 -3.29
N TRP A 150 12.53 13.15 -2.05
CA TRP A 150 11.61 14.19 -1.60
C TRP A 150 12.27 15.57 -1.53
N GLU A 151 13.49 15.67 -1.06
CA GLU A 151 14.25 16.91 -1.01
C GLU A 151 14.46 17.48 -2.42
N GLN A 152 14.83 16.64 -3.39
CA GLN A 152 14.97 17.04 -4.79
C GLN A 152 13.63 17.51 -5.38
N LEU A 153 12.55 16.77 -5.15
CA LEU A 153 11.22 17.11 -5.67
C LEU A 153 10.73 18.45 -5.10
N LEU A 154 10.81 18.63 -3.80
CA LEU A 154 10.31 19.82 -3.11
C LEU A 154 11.20 21.05 -3.30
N SER A 155 12.48 20.89 -3.63
CA SER A 155 13.41 22.00 -3.88
C SER A 155 13.12 22.78 -5.18
N THR A 156 12.26 22.26 -6.04
CA THR A 156 11.88 22.93 -7.31
C THR A 156 11.18 24.26 -7.08
N TYR A 157 10.45 24.39 -5.98
CA TYR A 157 9.81 25.62 -5.56
C TYR A 157 10.06 25.83 -4.06
N HIS A 158 10.61 26.99 -3.72
CA HIS A 158 10.93 27.32 -2.33
C HIS A 158 10.55 28.75 -1.99
N LEU A 159 9.82 28.92 -0.89
CA LEU A 159 9.48 30.19 -0.28
C LEU A 159 10.25 30.36 1.03
N GLU A 160 10.94 31.49 1.20
CA GLU A 160 11.51 31.92 2.45
C GLU A 160 10.86 33.24 2.89
N SER A 161 10.23 33.23 4.05
CA SER A 161 9.53 34.37 4.62
C SER A 161 9.76 34.44 6.13
N GLY A 162 9.38 35.56 6.76
CA GLY A 162 9.45 35.70 8.21
C GLY A 162 8.43 34.86 8.99
N GLU A 163 7.51 34.15 8.31
CA GLU A 163 6.47 33.31 8.92
C GLU A 163 6.75 31.81 8.67
N GLU A 164 7.22 31.11 9.68
CA GLU A 164 7.59 29.70 9.55
C GLU A 164 6.42 28.79 9.13
N LYS A 165 5.22 29.07 9.62
CA LYS A 165 4.05 28.27 9.24
C LYS A 165 3.70 28.42 7.76
N LEU A 166 3.85 29.62 7.21
CA LEU A 166 3.68 29.87 5.79
C LEU A 166 4.74 29.13 4.98
N ASN A 167 6.00 29.20 5.41
CA ASN A 167 7.10 28.48 4.75
C ASN A 167 6.82 26.96 4.71
N ARG A 168 6.41 26.37 5.82
CA ARG A 168 6.07 24.94 5.91
C ARG A 168 4.85 24.57 5.04
N MET A 169 3.83 25.41 5.06
CA MET A 169 2.64 25.19 4.26
C MET A 169 2.97 25.18 2.77
N VAL A 170 3.71 26.18 2.29
CA VAL A 170 4.03 26.33 0.88
C VAL A 170 5.09 25.32 0.40
N ASN A 171 6.17 25.13 1.17
CA ASN A 171 7.30 24.30 0.74
C ASN A 171 7.04 22.79 0.85
N ILE A 172 6.08 22.36 1.68
CA ILE A 172 5.81 20.94 1.92
C ILE A 172 4.35 20.61 1.60
N TRP A 173 3.41 21.16 2.37
CA TRP A 173 2.04 20.67 2.37
C TRP A 173 1.28 20.98 1.08
N HIS A 174 1.41 22.17 0.51
CA HIS A 174 0.76 22.49 -0.76
C HIS A 174 1.31 21.64 -1.89
N GLN A 175 2.62 21.48 -1.97
CA GLN A 175 3.25 20.65 -3.01
C GLN A 175 2.84 19.18 -2.86
N TYR A 176 2.85 18.65 -1.64
CA TYR A 176 2.38 17.30 -1.36
C TYR A 176 0.90 17.11 -1.74
N GLN A 177 0.04 18.04 -1.34
CA GLN A 177 -1.39 17.97 -1.64
C GLN A 177 -1.67 18.03 -3.15
N CYS A 178 -0.99 18.91 -3.86
CA CYS A 178 -1.08 19.00 -5.33
C CYS A 178 -0.62 17.68 -5.99
N MET A 179 0.46 17.08 -5.49
CA MET A 179 0.93 15.78 -5.97
C MET A 179 -0.08 14.67 -5.72
N VAL A 180 -0.68 14.62 -4.54
CA VAL A 180 -1.73 13.64 -4.21
C VAL A 180 -2.91 13.81 -5.15
N THR A 181 -3.39 15.03 -5.35
CA THR A 181 -4.50 15.32 -6.25
C THR A 181 -4.17 14.92 -7.69
N PHE A 182 -2.97 15.24 -8.18
CA PHE A 182 -2.50 14.85 -9.50
C PHE A 182 -2.47 13.33 -9.70
N ASN A 183 -1.97 12.58 -8.70
CA ASN A 183 -1.85 11.13 -8.80
C ASN A 183 -3.18 10.39 -8.58
N MET A 184 -4.03 10.89 -7.70
CA MET A 184 -5.29 10.24 -7.29
C MET A 184 -6.51 10.71 -8.10
N SER A 185 -6.35 11.69 -8.98
CA SER A 185 -7.44 12.24 -9.81
C SER A 185 -8.69 12.60 -8.99
N ARG A 186 -8.50 13.23 -7.83
CA ARG A 186 -9.56 13.57 -6.85
C ARG A 186 -10.35 12.37 -6.29
N SER A 187 -9.89 11.16 -6.49
CA SER A 187 -10.41 9.97 -5.81
C SER A 187 -9.98 9.98 -4.35
N ALA A 188 -10.42 10.99 -3.62
CA ALA A 188 -9.92 11.29 -2.28
C ALA A 188 -10.41 10.28 -1.23
N SER A 189 -11.57 9.69 -1.42
CA SER A 189 -12.04 8.65 -0.52
C SER A 189 -13.07 7.73 -1.18
N TYR A 190 -13.13 6.52 -0.66
CA TYR A 190 -14.16 5.54 -0.99
C TYR A 190 -15.57 6.06 -0.74
N TYR A 191 -15.76 6.82 0.34
CA TYR A 191 -17.07 7.35 0.75
C TYR A 191 -17.56 8.46 -0.19
N GLU A 192 -16.65 9.25 -0.75
CA GLU A 192 -16.99 10.33 -1.67
C GLU A 192 -17.28 9.82 -3.08
N SER A 193 -16.42 8.95 -3.60
CA SER A 193 -16.36 8.65 -5.03
C SER A 193 -16.63 7.18 -5.38
N GLY A 194 -16.67 6.29 -4.38
CA GLY A 194 -16.70 4.85 -4.64
C GLY A 194 -15.39 4.35 -5.27
N THR A 195 -15.47 3.16 -5.88
CA THR A 195 -14.30 2.48 -6.48
C THR A 195 -14.12 2.74 -7.97
N GLY A 196 -14.97 3.51 -8.59
CA GLY A 196 -15.05 3.61 -10.06
C GLY A 196 -15.14 5.01 -10.62
N ARG A 197 -14.65 6.03 -9.89
CA ARG A 197 -14.65 7.39 -10.41
C ARG A 197 -13.62 7.54 -11.53
N GLY A 198 -14.08 8.00 -12.68
CA GLY A 198 -13.23 8.40 -13.79
C GLY A 198 -12.51 9.73 -13.53
N MET A 199 -11.55 10.02 -14.39
CA MET A 199 -10.89 11.33 -14.43
C MET A 199 -11.77 12.30 -15.21
N GLY A 200 -12.33 13.33 -14.55
CA GLY A 200 -13.02 14.41 -15.24
C GLY A 200 -12.03 15.22 -16.10
N PHE A 201 -12.39 15.52 -17.34
CA PHE A 201 -11.53 16.29 -18.26
C PHE A 201 -11.11 17.65 -17.67
N ARG A 202 -12.07 18.47 -17.28
CA ARG A 202 -11.82 19.78 -16.67
C ARG A 202 -11.06 19.67 -15.36
N ASP A 203 -11.46 18.76 -14.49
CA ASP A 203 -10.86 18.60 -13.16
C ASP A 203 -9.39 18.20 -13.26
N SER A 204 -9.07 17.27 -14.16
CA SER A 204 -7.69 16.85 -14.40
C SER A 204 -6.82 17.96 -14.97
N CYS A 205 -7.37 18.80 -15.83
CA CYS A 205 -6.66 20.00 -16.34
C CYS A 205 -6.36 21.00 -15.22
N GLN A 206 -7.30 21.21 -14.29
CA GLN A 206 -7.08 22.10 -13.14
C GLN A 206 -6.04 21.53 -12.16
N ASP A 207 -6.06 20.23 -11.91
CA ASP A 207 -5.13 19.57 -10.99
C ASP A 207 -3.68 19.65 -11.50
N LEU A 208 -3.49 19.67 -12.81
CA LEU A 208 -2.18 19.87 -13.43
C LEU A 208 -1.55 21.21 -13.07
N LEU A 209 -2.33 22.29 -12.95
CA LEU A 209 -1.82 23.63 -12.66
C LEU A 209 -1.05 23.69 -11.34
N GLY A 210 -1.47 22.94 -10.35
CA GLY A 210 -0.81 22.88 -9.04
C GLY A 210 0.49 22.07 -9.01
N PHE A 211 0.79 21.29 -10.05
CA PHE A 211 1.89 20.32 -10.00
C PHE A 211 2.84 20.34 -11.22
N VAL A 212 2.49 21.05 -12.28
CA VAL A 212 3.25 21.08 -13.55
C VAL A 212 4.71 21.49 -13.38
N HIS A 213 5.00 22.42 -12.48
CA HIS A 213 6.35 22.94 -12.25
C HIS A 213 7.25 21.94 -11.47
N ILE A 214 6.65 21.01 -10.74
CA ILE A 214 7.37 20.03 -9.94
C ILE A 214 7.78 18.82 -10.79
N VAL A 215 6.90 18.35 -11.68
CA VAL A 215 7.13 17.15 -12.52
C VAL A 215 6.75 17.42 -13.98
N PRO A 216 7.42 18.34 -14.68
CA PRO A 216 7.01 18.83 -16.01
C PRO A 216 6.90 17.70 -17.06
N ALA A 217 7.76 16.68 -17.00
CA ALA A 217 7.70 15.55 -17.92
C ALA A 217 6.40 14.75 -17.75
N ARG A 218 6.04 14.38 -16.53
CA ARG A 218 4.79 13.66 -16.23
C ARG A 218 3.55 14.52 -16.47
N ALA A 219 3.66 15.83 -16.21
CA ALA A 219 2.59 16.76 -16.51
C ALA A 219 2.31 16.81 -18.02
N ARG A 220 3.35 16.83 -18.86
CA ARG A 220 3.23 16.73 -20.31
C ARG A 220 2.54 15.43 -20.76
N GLU A 221 2.94 14.29 -20.21
CA GLU A 221 2.29 13.02 -20.49
C GLU A 221 0.79 13.08 -20.14
N ARG A 222 0.45 13.58 -18.96
CA ARG A 222 -0.95 13.73 -18.53
C ARG A 222 -1.75 14.68 -19.43
N ILE A 223 -1.15 15.77 -19.93
CA ILE A 223 -1.79 16.67 -20.89
C ILE A 223 -2.14 15.91 -22.18
N LEU A 224 -1.23 15.09 -22.68
CA LEU A 224 -1.46 14.29 -23.88
C LEU A 224 -2.54 13.22 -23.66
N ASP A 225 -2.53 12.56 -22.50
CA ASP A 225 -3.55 11.58 -22.12
C ASP A 225 -4.95 12.20 -22.05
N ILE A 226 -5.06 13.38 -21.42
CA ILE A 226 -6.33 14.13 -21.34
C ILE A 226 -6.77 14.57 -22.73
N ALA A 227 -5.86 15.12 -23.54
CA ALA A 227 -6.17 15.56 -24.90
C ALA A 227 -6.63 14.40 -25.79
N ALA A 228 -6.11 13.20 -25.58
CA ALA A 228 -6.54 12.01 -26.32
C ALA A 228 -7.99 11.57 -26.00
N THR A 229 -8.62 12.10 -24.96
CA THR A 229 -10.04 11.85 -24.64
C THR A 229 -10.99 12.87 -25.30
N GLN A 230 -10.47 13.82 -26.05
CA GLN A 230 -11.26 14.81 -26.77
C GLN A 230 -11.78 14.24 -28.10
N PHE A 231 -13.04 14.52 -28.41
CA PHE A 231 -13.65 14.17 -29.69
C PHE A 231 -13.27 15.18 -30.79
N GLU A 232 -13.49 14.80 -32.05
CA GLU A 232 -13.17 15.66 -33.21
C GLU A 232 -13.96 16.99 -33.22
N ASP A 233 -15.15 17.01 -32.63
CA ASP A 233 -15.99 18.22 -32.49
C ASP A 233 -15.53 19.12 -31.34
N GLY A 234 -14.49 18.77 -30.61
CA GLY A 234 -13.96 19.50 -29.47
C GLY A 234 -14.63 19.19 -28.12
N SER A 235 -15.65 18.36 -28.09
CA SER A 235 -16.23 17.84 -26.84
C SER A 235 -15.29 16.81 -26.18
N ALA A 236 -15.52 16.51 -24.92
CA ALA A 236 -14.76 15.50 -24.18
C ALA A 236 -15.67 14.68 -23.28
N TYR A 237 -15.18 13.53 -22.84
CA TYR A 237 -15.86 12.76 -21.83
C TYR A 237 -16.02 13.54 -20.51
N PRO A 238 -17.16 13.41 -19.81
CA PRO A 238 -17.41 14.09 -18.54
C PRO A 238 -16.48 13.60 -17.42
#